data_46e5587b614e99ce9f63f4378a3303bf
#
_entry.id   46e5587b614e99ce9f63f4378a3303bf
#
_cell.length_a   1.000
_cell.length_b   1.000
_cell.length_c   1.000
_cell.angle_alpha   90.00
_cell.angle_beta   90.00
_cell.angle_gamma   90.00
#
_symmetry.space_group_name_H-M   'P 1'
#
loop_
_entity.id
_entity.type
_entity.pdbx_description
1 polymer ?
#
loop_
_entity_poly.entity_id
_entity_poly.type
_entity_poly.pdbx_seq_one_letter_code
_entity_poly.pdbx_strand_id
1 'polypeptide(L)'
;TARDVSRIADEANTMKQIGYDVYMVFVNTSLEVALKRNQMRARKLPDAIVINSHRQIQQNIGKLQRIFGTNNFVIVDNNKPAEDVNPSVHKAIRRMINRKPTSYQAVSWIKRELQKRKR
;
A
#
# COMPACT_ATOMS: atom_id res chain seq x y z
N THR A 1 -2.79 9.29 -4.32
CA THR A 1 -3.92 8.50 -3.79
C THR A 1 -4.15 7.24 -4.60
N ALA A 2 -4.85 6.28 -4.04
CA ALA A 2 -5.18 5.02 -4.71
C ALA A 2 -6.12 5.17 -5.94
N ARG A 3 -6.52 6.38 -6.27
CA ARG A 3 -7.28 6.67 -7.49
C ARG A 3 -6.42 6.66 -8.74
N ASP A 4 -5.16 7.00 -8.62
CA ASP A 4 -4.24 7.09 -9.76
C ASP A 4 -3.37 5.84 -9.85
N VAL A 5 -3.94 4.79 -10.43
CA VAL A 5 -3.26 3.49 -10.59
C VAL A 5 -2.04 3.61 -11.49
N SER A 6 -2.13 4.40 -12.57
CA SER A 6 -1.01 4.56 -13.51
C SER A 6 0.22 5.15 -12.83
N ARG A 7 0.04 6.17 -12.01
CA ARG A 7 1.13 6.79 -11.27
C ARG A 7 1.76 5.81 -10.27
N ILE A 8 0.92 5.08 -9.54
CA ILE A 8 1.38 4.08 -8.58
C ILE A 8 2.17 2.97 -9.29
N ALA A 9 1.66 2.51 -10.44
CA ALA A 9 2.33 1.48 -11.24
C ALA A 9 3.70 1.97 -11.73
N ASP A 10 3.80 3.19 -12.23
CA ASP A 10 5.05 3.77 -12.72
C ASP A 10 6.07 3.90 -11.60
N GLU A 11 5.68 4.40 -10.44
CA GLU A 11 6.53 4.50 -9.26
C GLU A 11 7.02 3.13 -8.80
N ALA A 12 6.13 2.15 -8.72
CA ALA A 12 6.47 0.79 -8.32
C ALA A 12 7.45 0.14 -9.30
N ASN A 13 7.21 0.29 -10.60
CA ASN A 13 8.08 -0.26 -11.63
C ASN A 13 9.47 0.38 -11.61
N THR A 14 9.54 1.68 -11.40
CA THR A 14 10.81 2.40 -11.27
C THR A 14 11.63 1.85 -10.11
N MET A 15 11.00 1.65 -8.96
CA MET A 15 11.68 1.10 -7.78
C MET A 15 12.11 -0.35 -7.98
N LYS A 16 11.30 -1.17 -8.65
CA LYS A 16 11.66 -2.55 -8.98
C LYS A 16 12.87 -2.62 -9.91
N GLN A 17 12.96 -1.73 -10.87
CA GLN A 17 14.10 -1.68 -11.80
C GLN A 17 15.42 -1.35 -11.09
N ILE A 18 15.36 -0.59 -10.01
CA ILE A 18 16.52 -0.27 -9.17
C ILE A 18 16.91 -1.46 -8.28
N GLY A 19 16.03 -2.43 -8.10
CA GLY A 19 16.28 -3.61 -7.29
C GLY A 19 15.53 -3.67 -5.97
N TYR A 20 14.58 -2.78 -5.75
CA TYR A 20 13.74 -2.80 -4.54
C TYR A 20 12.56 -3.75 -4.69
N ASP A 21 12.22 -4.41 -3.60
CA ASP A 21 10.91 -5.05 -3.45
C ASP A 21 9.91 -3.98 -3.04
N VAL A 22 8.75 -3.97 -3.66
CA VAL A 22 7.73 -2.95 -3.43
C VAL A 22 6.50 -3.59 -2.81
N TYR A 23 6.02 -3.01 -1.74
CA TYR A 23 4.84 -3.47 -1.00
C TYR A 23 3.79 -2.37 -0.94
N MET A 24 2.54 -2.76 -0.80
CA MET A 24 1.44 -1.83 -0.59
C MET A 24 0.60 -2.23 0.60
N VAL A 25 0.39 -1.29 1.52
CA VAL A 25 -0.60 -1.40 2.58
C VAL A 25 -1.76 -0.49 2.19
N PHE A 26 -2.87 -1.11 1.87
CA PHE A 26 -4.07 -0.40 1.45
C PHE A 26 -5.02 -0.25 2.64
N VAL A 27 -5.24 0.99 3.07
CA VAL A 27 -6.13 1.30 4.18
C VAL A 27 -7.53 1.52 3.61
N ASN A 28 -8.42 0.57 3.82
CA ASN A 28 -9.76 0.57 3.22
C ASN A 28 -10.80 1.06 4.22
N THR A 29 -11.73 1.89 3.73
CA THR A 29 -12.82 2.44 4.51
C THR A 29 -14.13 2.18 3.78
N SER A 30 -15.20 1.78 4.52
CA SER A 30 -16.52 1.64 3.92
C SER A 30 -17.08 2.99 3.49
N LEU A 31 -17.98 3.00 2.51
CA LEU A 31 -18.63 4.23 2.05
C LEU A 31 -19.36 4.93 3.19
N GLU A 32 -20.06 4.17 4.03
CA GLU A 32 -20.81 4.73 5.16
C GLU A 32 -19.90 5.49 6.12
N VAL A 33 -18.76 4.89 6.49
CA VAL A 33 -17.79 5.52 7.38
C VAL A 33 -17.12 6.71 6.71
N ALA A 34 -16.81 6.62 5.43
CA ALA A 34 -16.23 7.73 4.66
C ALA A 34 -17.18 8.94 4.64
N LEU A 35 -18.46 8.71 4.44
CA LEU A 35 -19.46 9.77 4.45
C LEU A 35 -19.61 10.41 5.84
N LYS A 36 -19.62 9.61 6.90
CA LYS A 36 -19.66 10.10 8.27
C LYS A 36 -18.46 10.98 8.61
N ARG A 37 -17.27 10.52 8.25
CA ARG A 37 -16.02 11.27 8.48
C ARG A 37 -16.01 12.57 7.69
N ASN A 38 -16.53 12.55 6.47
CA ASN A 38 -16.64 13.77 5.66
C ASN A 38 -17.51 14.82 6.34
N GLN A 39 -18.62 14.43 6.97
CA GLN A 39 -19.49 15.35 7.69
C GLN A 39 -18.84 15.98 8.90
N MET A 40 -17.86 15.33 9.48
CA MET A 40 -17.10 15.82 10.64
C MET A 40 -15.94 16.75 10.27
N ARG A 41 -15.63 16.89 8.98
CA ARG A 41 -14.53 17.75 8.52
C ARG A 41 -14.94 19.21 8.54
N ALA A 42 -13.97 20.09 8.83
CA ALA A 42 -14.15 21.55 8.77
C ALA A 42 -14.54 22.01 7.36
N ARG A 43 -13.96 21.38 6.32
CA ARG A 43 -14.35 21.58 4.92
C ARG A 43 -14.97 20.29 4.41
N LYS A 44 -16.28 20.31 4.28
CA LYS A 44 -17.03 19.17 3.75
C LYS A 44 -16.99 19.17 2.23
N LEU A 45 -16.82 17.98 1.65
CA LEU A 45 -17.01 17.79 0.22
C LEU A 45 -18.46 17.39 -0.04
N PRO A 46 -19.00 17.68 -1.24
CA PRO A 46 -20.30 17.12 -1.63
C PRO A 46 -20.29 15.59 -1.57
N ASP A 47 -21.38 14.99 -1.11
CA ASP A 47 -21.48 13.54 -0.98
C ASP A 47 -21.21 12.81 -2.30
N ALA A 48 -21.66 13.38 -3.42
CA ALA A 48 -21.40 12.80 -4.74
C ALA A 48 -19.91 12.63 -5.04
N ILE A 49 -19.08 13.57 -4.60
CA ILE A 49 -17.62 13.48 -4.78
C ILE A 49 -17.05 12.36 -3.92
N VAL A 50 -17.48 12.22 -2.68
CA VAL A 50 -17.04 11.15 -1.77
C VAL A 50 -17.45 9.80 -2.35
N ILE A 51 -18.68 9.67 -2.81
CA ILE A 51 -19.20 8.43 -3.40
C ILE A 51 -18.41 8.03 -4.65
N ASN A 52 -18.17 8.96 -5.57
CA ASN A 52 -17.40 8.69 -6.78
C ASN A 52 -15.97 8.30 -6.48
N SER A 53 -15.30 9.02 -5.59
CA SER A 53 -13.93 8.71 -5.19
C SER A 53 -13.82 7.32 -4.56
N HIS A 54 -14.75 6.99 -3.67
CA HIS A 54 -14.80 5.69 -3.02
C HIS A 54 -14.98 4.57 -4.06
N ARG A 55 -15.91 4.75 -5.00
CA ARG A 55 -16.16 3.79 -6.07
C ARG A 55 -14.93 3.54 -6.92
N GLN A 56 -14.24 4.60 -7.34
CA GLN A 56 -13.01 4.49 -8.13
C GLN A 56 -11.91 3.74 -7.38
N ILE A 57 -11.73 4.05 -6.10
CA ILE A 57 -10.75 3.38 -5.26
C ILE A 57 -11.07 1.89 -5.13
N GLN A 58 -12.32 1.52 -4.89
CA GLN A 58 -12.74 0.12 -4.80
C GLN A 58 -12.51 -0.65 -6.10
N GLN A 59 -12.78 -0.02 -7.24
CA GLN A 59 -12.51 -0.61 -8.54
C GLN A 59 -11.01 -0.83 -8.79
N ASN A 60 -10.16 -0.02 -8.19
CA ASN A 60 -8.72 -0.09 -8.38
C ASN A 60 -8.03 -1.16 -7.52
N ILE A 61 -8.69 -1.68 -6.49
CA ILE A 61 -8.09 -2.67 -5.57
C ILE A 61 -7.54 -3.88 -6.33
N GLY A 62 -8.33 -4.45 -7.24
CA GLY A 62 -7.90 -5.59 -8.04
C GLY A 62 -6.69 -5.29 -8.94
N LYS A 63 -6.65 -4.09 -9.52
CA LYS A 63 -5.53 -3.63 -10.36
C LYS A 63 -4.26 -3.45 -9.53
N LEU A 64 -4.38 -2.83 -8.36
CA LEU A 64 -3.27 -2.62 -7.44
C LEU A 64 -2.71 -3.95 -6.93
N GLN A 65 -3.58 -4.89 -6.60
CA GLN A 65 -3.19 -6.21 -6.15
C GLN A 65 -2.37 -6.95 -7.23
N ARG A 66 -2.72 -6.79 -8.51
CA ARG A 66 -1.96 -7.36 -9.62
C ARG A 66 -0.60 -6.70 -9.80
N ILE A 67 -0.51 -5.38 -9.60
CA ILE A 67 0.74 -4.63 -9.73
C ILE A 67 1.75 -5.06 -8.66
N PHE A 68 1.33 -5.17 -7.41
CA PHE A 68 2.21 -5.50 -6.29
C PHE A 68 2.39 -6.99 -6.07
N GLY A 69 1.41 -7.81 -6.47
CA GLY A 69 1.37 -9.24 -6.18
C GLY A 69 0.66 -9.53 -4.86
N THR A 70 0.06 -10.69 -4.76
CA THR A 70 -0.77 -11.09 -3.62
C THR A 70 0.01 -11.06 -2.29
N ASN A 71 1.28 -11.47 -2.33
CA ASN A 71 2.12 -11.51 -1.13
C ASN A 71 2.65 -10.15 -0.70
N ASN A 72 2.55 -9.15 -1.57
CA ASN A 72 3.08 -7.80 -1.35
C ASN A 72 1.99 -6.75 -1.22
N PHE A 73 0.75 -7.19 -1.08
CA PHE A 73 -0.41 -6.32 -0.98
C PHE A 73 -1.25 -6.72 0.23
N VAL A 74 -1.44 -5.80 1.15
CA VAL A 74 -2.23 -6.01 2.37
C VAL A 74 -3.33 -4.97 2.46
N ILE A 75 -4.56 -5.41 2.72
CA ILE A 75 -5.70 -4.53 2.97
C ILE A 75 -5.93 -4.45 4.48
N VAL A 76 -5.97 -3.23 5.00
CA VAL A 76 -6.27 -2.96 6.40
C VAL A 76 -7.61 -2.24 6.49
N ASP A 77 -8.49 -2.72 7.36
CA ASP A 77 -9.79 -2.12 7.60
C ASP A 77 -9.63 -0.87 8.48
N ASN A 78 -10.07 0.29 7.97
CA ASN A 78 -10.00 1.57 8.67
C ASN A 78 -11.40 2.05 9.10
N ASN A 79 -12.31 1.16 9.41
CA ASN A 79 -13.67 1.51 9.86
C ASN A 79 -13.73 1.79 11.37
N LYS A 80 -12.70 1.43 12.12
CA LYS A 80 -12.59 1.64 13.55
C LYS A 80 -11.78 2.92 13.85
N PRO A 81 -11.80 3.43 15.09
CA PRO A 81 -10.93 4.53 15.48
C PRO A 81 -9.45 4.22 15.23
N ALA A 82 -8.66 5.27 14.98
CA ALA A 82 -7.24 5.13 14.62
C ALA A 82 -6.44 4.30 15.63
N GLU A 83 -6.73 4.41 16.92
CA GLU A 83 -6.09 3.66 17.99
C GLU A 83 -6.29 2.14 17.87
N ASP A 84 -7.39 1.70 17.23
CA ASP A 84 -7.66 0.27 16.97
C ASP A 84 -7.08 -0.19 15.64
N VAL A 85 -6.86 0.71 14.69
CA VAL A 85 -6.35 0.43 13.34
C VAL A 85 -4.82 0.43 13.31
N ASN A 86 -4.19 1.34 14.03
CA ASN A 86 -2.74 1.51 14.03
C ASN A 86 -1.95 0.23 14.35
N PRO A 87 -2.35 -0.59 15.35
CA PRO A 87 -1.66 -1.86 15.62
C PRO A 87 -1.65 -2.81 14.41
N SER A 88 -2.75 -2.88 13.67
CA SER A 88 -2.86 -3.73 12.48
C SER A 88 -1.95 -3.24 11.35
N VAL A 89 -1.87 -1.93 11.16
CA VAL A 89 -0.97 -1.30 10.18
C VAL A 89 0.49 -1.58 10.56
N HIS A 90 0.86 -1.37 11.80
CA HIS A 90 2.20 -1.64 12.31
C HIS A 90 2.60 -3.10 12.11
N LYS A 91 1.69 -4.03 12.40
CA LYS A 91 1.94 -5.46 12.23
C LYS A 91 2.18 -5.81 10.75
N ALA A 92 1.39 -5.25 9.84
CA ALA A 92 1.55 -5.45 8.41
C ALA A 92 2.90 -4.92 7.91
N ILE A 93 3.28 -3.70 8.32
CA ILE A 93 4.54 -3.07 7.95
C ILE A 93 5.72 -3.88 8.50
N ARG A 94 5.67 -4.30 9.76
CA ARG A 94 6.71 -5.14 10.38
C ARG A 94 6.94 -6.43 9.62
N ARG A 95 5.85 -7.09 9.23
CA ARG A 95 5.90 -8.33 8.46
C ARG A 95 6.60 -8.12 7.11
N MET A 96 6.33 -7.01 6.46
CA MET A 96 6.94 -6.65 5.18
C MET A 96 8.43 -6.32 5.32
N ILE A 97 8.79 -5.52 6.33
CA ILE A 97 10.18 -5.11 6.58
C ILE A 97 11.07 -6.30 6.91
N ASN A 98 10.54 -7.29 7.63
CA ASN A 98 11.30 -8.46 8.06
C ASN A 98 11.48 -9.52 6.96
N ARG A 99 10.83 -9.35 5.80
CA ARG A 99 11.04 -10.26 4.68
C ARG A 99 12.41 -10.04 4.04
N LYS A 100 13.04 -11.14 3.64
CA LYS A 100 14.26 -11.07 2.84
C LYS A 100 13.94 -10.51 1.45
N PRO A 101 14.84 -9.70 0.86
CA PRO A 101 14.66 -9.23 -0.50
C PRO A 101 14.50 -10.39 -1.48
N THR A 102 13.58 -10.24 -2.44
CA THR A 102 13.31 -11.26 -3.47
C THR A 102 13.78 -10.85 -4.87
N SER A 103 14.06 -9.54 -5.10
CA SER A 103 14.51 -9.11 -6.41
C SER A 103 15.90 -9.66 -6.72
N TYR A 104 16.13 -10.06 -7.96
CA TYR A 104 17.41 -10.60 -8.39
C TYR A 104 18.56 -9.63 -8.11
N GLN A 105 18.37 -8.35 -8.39
CA GLN A 105 19.39 -7.32 -8.17
C GLN A 105 19.77 -7.21 -6.69
N ALA A 106 18.79 -7.15 -5.79
CA ALA A 106 19.02 -7.03 -4.36
C ALA A 106 19.69 -8.28 -3.81
N VAL A 107 19.24 -9.47 -4.18
CA VAL A 107 19.82 -10.75 -3.73
C VAL A 107 21.27 -10.88 -4.22
N SER A 108 21.54 -10.55 -5.47
CA SER A 108 22.88 -10.59 -6.04
C SER A 108 23.84 -9.63 -5.35
N TRP A 109 23.37 -8.40 -5.06
CA TRP A 109 24.16 -7.41 -4.34
C TRP A 109 24.52 -7.88 -2.93
N ILE A 110 23.54 -8.41 -2.19
CA ILE A 110 23.76 -8.93 -0.84
C ILE A 110 24.80 -10.06 -0.85
N LYS A 111 24.68 -11.00 -1.79
CA LYS A 111 25.64 -12.09 -1.92
C LYS A 111 27.06 -11.59 -2.16
N ARG A 112 27.23 -10.60 -3.03
CA ARG A 112 28.53 -10.00 -3.31
C ARG A 112 29.12 -9.33 -2.08
N GLU A 113 28.33 -8.57 -1.33
CA GLU A 113 28.79 -7.89 -0.11
C GLU A 113 29.18 -8.88 0.98
N LEU A 114 28.44 -9.98 1.16
CA LEU A 114 28.77 -11.02 2.10
C LEU A 114 30.09 -11.72 1.74
N GLN A 115 30.35 -11.95 0.47
CA GLN A 115 31.62 -12.52 0.01
C GLN A 115 32.80 -11.60 0.29
N LYS A 116 32.64 -10.30 0.11
CA LYS A 116 33.67 -9.29 0.44
C LYS A 116 34.03 -9.30 1.93
N ARG A 117 33.05 -9.50 2.79
CA ARG A 117 33.23 -9.54 4.25
C ARG A 117 33.97 -10.79 4.73
N LYS A 118 33.97 -11.87 3.96
CA LYS A 118 34.62 -13.14 4.31
C LYS A 118 36.10 -13.15 3.95
N ARG A 119 36.61 -12.12 3.29
CA ARG A 119 38.03 -12.02 2.92
C ARG A 119 38.85 -11.36 4.05
#